data_bd3f47819bbec4e41e825e09095f90c5
#
_entry.id   bd3f47819bbec4e41e825e09095f90c5
#
_cell.length_a   1.000
_cell.length_b   1.000
_cell.length_c   1.000
_cell.angle_alpha   90.00
_cell.angle_beta   90.00
_cell.angle_gamma   90.00
#
_symmetry.space_group_name_H-M   'P 1'
#
loop_
_entity.id
_entity.type
_entity.pdbx_description
1 polymer ?
#
loop_
_entity_poly.entity_id
_entity_poly.type
_entity_poly.pdbx_seq_one_letter_code
_entity_poly.pdbx_strand_id
1 'polypeptide(L)'
;MLFADVVGFTKVTEDLTPVFVEKFLGGISEMIKKLSRAPAFVNTWGDSFFAVFDDLDDALNLSMQLRDYFSGDTWSELGLDDGLEVRISMHAGPVYEEFDPVLGRRNFFGHHVNQAARIEPIVLPGSVFVSEIMAALLSFGHDDFDFEYVGNLELAKNYGSHPIYILQRTGYKDSI
;
A
#
# COMPACT_ATOMS: atom_id res chain seq x y z
N MET A 1 2.46 5.04 7.39
CA MET A 1 3.06 5.01 6.03
C MET A 1 2.50 3.83 5.27
N LEU A 2 2.13 4.07 4.04
CA LEU A 2 1.61 3.06 3.11
C LEU A 2 2.43 3.13 1.82
N PHE A 3 2.95 2.00 1.37
CA PHE A 3 3.50 1.82 0.03
C PHE A 3 2.64 0.81 -0.72
N ALA A 4 2.39 1.07 -1.99
CA ALA A 4 1.70 0.15 -2.88
C ALA A 4 2.39 0.14 -4.25
N ASP A 5 2.39 -1.01 -4.90
CA ASP A 5 2.98 -1.23 -6.21
C ASP A 5 2.13 -2.22 -7.00
N VAL A 6 1.92 -1.95 -8.29
CA VAL A 6 1.06 -2.79 -9.12
C VAL A 6 1.87 -3.90 -9.78
N VAL A 7 1.58 -5.12 -9.41
CA VAL A 7 2.14 -6.32 -10.07
C VAL A 7 1.50 -6.50 -11.44
N GLY A 8 2.31 -6.79 -12.44
CA GLY A 8 1.83 -7.01 -13.81
C GLY A 8 1.82 -5.77 -14.69
N PHE A 9 2.07 -4.56 -14.15
CA PHE A 9 2.10 -3.32 -14.93
C PHE A 9 3.04 -3.39 -16.15
N THR A 10 4.17 -4.08 -16.03
CA THR A 10 5.13 -4.26 -17.14
C THR A 10 4.56 -5.02 -18.34
N LYS A 11 3.41 -5.68 -18.18
CA LYS A 11 2.69 -6.36 -19.26
C LYS A 11 1.67 -5.45 -19.95
N VAL A 12 1.38 -4.29 -19.37
CA VAL A 12 0.47 -3.30 -19.94
C VAL A 12 1.14 -2.72 -21.19
N THR A 13 0.45 -2.81 -22.32
CA THR A 13 0.96 -2.31 -23.60
C THR A 13 0.91 -0.76 -23.64
N GLU A 14 1.72 -0.14 -24.50
CA GLU A 14 1.82 1.32 -24.55
C GLU A 14 0.48 2.01 -24.87
N ASP A 15 -0.36 1.39 -25.69
CA ASP A 15 -1.69 1.89 -26.05
C ASP A 15 -2.67 1.86 -24.87
N LEU A 16 -2.52 0.93 -23.92
CA LEU A 16 -3.33 0.82 -22.70
C LEU A 16 -2.75 1.61 -21.52
N THR A 17 -1.50 2.03 -21.58
CA THR A 17 -0.86 2.80 -20.50
C THR A 17 -1.64 4.05 -20.10
N PRO A 18 -2.17 4.90 -21.02
CA PRO A 18 -2.97 6.06 -20.63
C PRO A 18 -4.25 5.67 -19.88
N VAL A 19 -4.91 4.60 -20.29
CA VAL A 19 -6.13 4.08 -19.64
C VAL A 19 -5.79 3.59 -18.22
N PHE A 20 -4.71 2.82 -18.08
CA PHE A 20 -4.24 2.39 -16.78
C PHE A 20 -3.96 3.58 -15.85
N VAL A 21 -3.16 4.54 -16.30
CA VAL A 21 -2.80 5.72 -15.49
C VAL A 21 -4.04 6.50 -15.07
N GLU A 22 -4.99 6.72 -15.99
CA GLU A 22 -6.26 7.41 -15.67
C GLU A 22 -7.05 6.66 -14.60
N LYS A 23 -7.20 5.35 -14.74
CA LYS A 23 -7.96 4.53 -13.80
C LYS A 23 -7.23 4.34 -12.48
N PHE A 24 -5.94 4.04 -12.51
CA PHE A 24 -5.12 3.86 -11.31
C PHE A 24 -5.06 5.14 -10.47
N LEU A 25 -4.56 6.23 -11.05
CA LEU A 25 -4.43 7.48 -10.32
C LEU A 25 -5.80 8.13 -10.03
N GLY A 26 -6.74 8.02 -10.95
CA GLY A 26 -8.12 8.48 -10.76
C GLY A 26 -8.80 7.71 -9.62
N GLY A 27 -8.69 6.39 -9.59
CA GLY A 27 -9.22 5.54 -8.53
C GLY A 27 -8.65 5.90 -7.16
N ILE A 28 -7.31 6.03 -7.05
CA ILE A 28 -6.65 6.49 -5.81
C ILE A 28 -7.15 7.85 -5.38
N SER A 29 -7.24 8.80 -6.33
CA SER A 29 -7.73 10.16 -6.04
C SER A 29 -9.15 10.15 -5.46
N GLU A 30 -10.06 9.34 -6.03
CA GLU A 30 -11.42 9.21 -5.53
C GLU A 30 -11.50 8.53 -4.16
N MET A 31 -10.63 7.55 -3.89
CA MET A 31 -10.52 6.92 -2.57
C MET A 31 -10.05 7.94 -1.52
N ILE A 32 -8.99 8.70 -1.82
CA ILE A 32 -8.45 9.74 -0.92
C ILE A 32 -9.50 10.80 -0.59
N LYS A 33 -10.33 11.23 -1.55
CA LYS A 33 -11.40 12.19 -1.32
C LYS A 33 -12.49 11.71 -0.34
N LYS A 34 -12.63 10.40 -0.18
CA LYS A 34 -13.61 9.77 0.72
C LYS A 34 -13.07 9.53 2.14
N LEU A 35 -11.78 9.73 2.38
CA LEU A 35 -11.18 9.60 3.69
C LEU A 35 -11.66 10.71 4.61
N SER A 36 -11.68 10.44 5.92
CA SER A 36 -12.04 11.42 6.95
C SER A 36 -11.02 12.56 7.00
N ARG A 37 -9.75 12.24 6.75
CA ARG A 37 -8.65 13.18 6.66
C ARG A 37 -7.74 12.80 5.50
N ALA A 38 -7.38 13.76 4.68
CA ALA A 38 -6.42 13.54 3.60
C ALA A 38 -5.05 13.11 4.17
N PRO A 39 -4.29 12.27 3.45
CA PRO A 39 -2.91 11.96 3.82
C PRO A 39 -2.08 13.23 3.98
N ALA A 40 -1.16 13.24 4.95
CA ALA A 40 -0.18 14.32 5.14
C ALA A 40 0.75 14.46 3.91
N PHE A 41 0.96 13.35 3.21
CA PHE A 41 1.79 13.32 2.00
C PHE A 41 1.33 12.21 1.06
N VAL A 42 1.44 12.49 -0.24
CA VAL A 42 1.21 11.53 -1.33
C VAL A 42 2.27 11.71 -2.39
N ASN A 43 2.80 10.61 -2.88
CA ASN A 43 3.67 10.56 -4.04
C ASN A 43 3.35 9.34 -4.91
N THR A 44 3.46 9.51 -6.22
CA THR A 44 3.29 8.44 -7.19
C THR A 44 4.52 8.35 -8.09
N TRP A 45 4.87 7.14 -8.51
CA TRP A 45 5.92 6.90 -9.47
C TRP A 45 5.50 5.74 -10.37
N GLY A 46 4.99 6.09 -11.55
CA GLY A 46 4.44 5.08 -12.46
C GLY A 46 3.26 4.33 -11.82
N ASP A 47 3.47 3.06 -11.57
CA ASP A 47 2.53 2.14 -10.93
C ASP A 47 2.69 2.04 -9.41
N SER A 48 3.61 2.81 -8.83
CA SER A 48 3.86 2.83 -7.39
C SER A 48 3.20 4.03 -6.72
N PHE A 49 2.74 3.83 -5.49
CA PHE A 49 2.08 4.82 -4.64
C PHE A 49 2.70 4.82 -3.25
N PHE A 50 2.99 6.01 -2.73
CA PHE A 50 3.44 6.22 -1.36
C PHE A 50 2.60 7.28 -0.68
N ALA A 51 2.14 7.00 0.55
CA ALA A 51 1.43 7.97 1.37
C ALA A 51 1.85 7.92 2.84
N VAL A 52 1.79 9.09 3.49
CA VAL A 52 1.98 9.26 4.93
C VAL A 52 0.67 9.76 5.53
N PHE A 53 0.25 9.15 6.63
CA PHE A 53 -0.98 9.46 7.32
C PHE A 53 -0.68 9.82 8.78
N ASP A 54 -1.45 10.76 9.31
CA ASP A 54 -1.54 11.05 10.75
C ASP A 54 -2.59 10.18 11.43
N ASP A 55 -3.47 9.57 10.65
CA ASP A 55 -4.61 8.78 11.11
C ASP A 55 -4.47 7.32 10.66
N LEU A 56 -4.68 6.38 11.59
CA LEU A 56 -4.55 4.95 11.31
C LEU A 56 -5.76 4.40 10.56
N ASP A 57 -6.96 4.90 10.87
CA ASP A 57 -8.20 4.46 10.24
C ASP A 57 -8.22 4.83 8.76
N ASP A 58 -7.78 6.04 8.42
CA ASP A 58 -7.68 6.49 7.04
C ASP A 58 -6.62 5.69 6.26
N ALA A 59 -5.48 5.36 6.89
CA ALA A 59 -4.47 4.50 6.27
C ALA A 59 -5.00 3.07 6.04
N LEU A 60 -5.69 2.49 7.02
CA LEU A 60 -6.33 1.19 6.93
C LEU A 60 -7.41 1.17 5.84
N ASN A 61 -8.29 2.16 5.85
CA ASN A 61 -9.37 2.28 4.87
C ASN A 61 -8.85 2.38 3.45
N LEU A 62 -7.81 3.21 3.22
CA LEU A 62 -7.22 3.33 1.88
C LEU A 62 -6.55 2.03 1.44
N SER A 63 -5.80 1.37 2.32
CA SER A 63 -5.14 0.10 1.98
C SER A 63 -6.12 -0.98 1.53
N MET A 64 -7.23 -1.12 2.26
CA MET A 64 -8.25 -2.12 1.95
C MET A 64 -9.06 -1.77 0.71
N GLN A 65 -9.42 -0.49 0.52
CA GLN A 65 -10.09 -0.03 -0.71
C GLN A 65 -9.19 -0.25 -1.93
N LEU A 66 -7.90 0.02 -1.82
CA LEU A 66 -6.95 -0.15 -2.91
C LEU A 66 -6.80 -1.64 -3.26
N ARG A 67 -6.66 -2.53 -2.27
CA ARG A 67 -6.65 -3.98 -2.49
C ARG A 67 -7.92 -4.45 -3.21
N ASP A 68 -9.09 -4.06 -2.69
CA ASP A 68 -10.37 -4.49 -3.24
C ASP A 68 -10.60 -3.95 -4.67
N TYR A 69 -10.07 -2.77 -4.97
CA TYR A 69 -10.13 -2.16 -6.30
C TYR A 69 -9.37 -3.00 -7.36
N PHE A 70 -8.24 -3.60 -6.98
CA PHE A 70 -7.49 -4.50 -7.86
C PHE A 70 -8.07 -5.91 -7.92
N SER A 71 -8.82 -6.34 -6.91
CA SER A 71 -9.48 -7.66 -6.90
C SER A 71 -10.78 -7.68 -7.71
N GLY A 72 -11.25 -6.53 -8.22
CA GLY A 72 -12.49 -6.41 -8.97
C GLY A 72 -12.31 -6.59 -10.48
N ASP A 73 -13.42 -6.77 -11.19
CA ASP A 73 -13.48 -7.01 -12.64
C ASP A 73 -13.10 -5.77 -13.49
N THR A 74 -12.88 -4.62 -12.86
CA THR A 74 -12.66 -3.34 -13.55
C THR A 74 -11.50 -3.39 -14.53
N TRP A 75 -10.45 -4.14 -14.21
CA TRP A 75 -9.23 -4.21 -15.01
C TRP A 75 -9.40 -5.11 -16.23
N SER A 76 -10.08 -6.24 -16.10
CA SER A 76 -10.40 -7.14 -17.21
C SER A 76 -11.37 -6.49 -18.20
N GLU A 77 -12.36 -5.74 -17.74
CA GLU A 77 -13.28 -4.97 -18.59
C GLU A 77 -12.59 -3.91 -19.44
N LEU A 78 -11.43 -3.41 -18.99
CA LEU A 78 -10.62 -2.45 -19.71
C LEU A 78 -9.63 -3.08 -20.69
N GLY A 79 -9.65 -4.43 -20.81
CA GLY A 79 -8.70 -5.18 -21.64
C GLY A 79 -7.30 -5.22 -21.03
N LEU A 80 -7.19 -4.81 -19.77
CA LEU A 80 -6.00 -4.97 -18.95
C LEU A 80 -6.12 -6.35 -18.32
N ASP A 81 -5.21 -7.21 -18.69
CA ASP A 81 -5.21 -8.65 -18.43
C ASP A 81 -5.52 -9.04 -16.98
N ASP A 82 -6.03 -10.26 -16.77
CA ASP A 82 -6.41 -10.88 -15.49
C ASP A 82 -5.25 -11.03 -14.47
N GLY A 83 -4.19 -10.26 -14.58
CA GLY A 83 -2.99 -10.37 -13.77
C GLY A 83 -2.53 -9.08 -13.10
N LEU A 84 -3.35 -8.02 -13.12
CA LEU A 84 -3.02 -6.82 -12.35
C LEU A 84 -3.46 -7.01 -10.90
N GLU A 85 -2.49 -7.05 -10.01
CA GLU A 85 -2.70 -7.12 -8.57
C GLU A 85 -1.89 -6.02 -7.88
N VAL A 86 -2.23 -5.68 -6.67
CA VAL A 86 -1.48 -4.70 -5.90
C VAL A 86 -0.79 -5.36 -4.71
N ARG A 87 0.46 -5.00 -4.48
CA ARG A 87 1.17 -5.27 -3.24
C ARG A 87 1.07 -4.05 -2.35
N ILE A 88 0.65 -4.20 -1.12
CA ILE A 88 0.51 -3.09 -0.19
C ILE A 88 1.28 -3.40 1.08
N SER A 89 2.13 -2.45 1.51
CA SER A 89 2.79 -2.51 2.80
C SER A 89 2.37 -1.35 3.69
N MET A 90 2.20 -1.62 4.99
CA MET A 90 1.95 -0.58 5.98
C MET A 90 2.93 -0.69 7.15
N HIS A 91 3.41 0.45 7.59
CA HIS A 91 4.31 0.57 8.74
C HIS A 91 4.01 1.84 9.51
N ALA A 92 4.14 1.79 10.83
CA ALA A 92 3.99 2.94 11.71
C ALA A 92 5.31 3.26 12.41
N GLY A 93 5.60 4.54 12.56
CA GLY A 93 6.77 5.05 13.27
C GLY A 93 7.02 6.52 13.00
N PRO A 94 7.88 7.16 13.78
CA PRO A 94 8.21 8.56 13.60
C PRO A 94 8.93 8.82 12.28
N VAL A 95 8.61 9.95 11.65
CA VAL A 95 9.20 10.39 10.39
C VAL A 95 9.67 11.83 10.50
N TYR A 96 10.64 12.21 9.68
CA TYR A 96 11.10 13.60 9.55
C TYR A 96 10.42 14.22 8.33
N GLU A 97 9.75 15.35 8.56
CA GLU A 97 9.19 16.18 7.50
C GLU A 97 10.19 17.32 7.20
N GLU A 98 10.70 17.36 5.97
CA GLU A 98 11.64 18.37 5.53
C GLU A 98 11.33 18.85 4.12
N PHE A 99 11.79 20.04 3.77
CA PHE A 99 11.66 20.56 2.42
C PHE A 99 12.64 19.84 1.47
N ASP A 100 12.09 19.22 0.43
CA ASP A 100 12.87 18.59 -0.62
C ASP A 100 13.14 19.61 -1.75
N PRO A 101 14.37 20.09 -1.90
CA PRO A 101 14.69 21.12 -2.89
C PRO A 101 14.61 20.60 -4.34
N VAL A 102 14.66 19.28 -4.54
CA VAL A 102 14.54 18.67 -5.88
C VAL A 102 13.09 18.62 -6.30
N LEU A 103 12.19 18.26 -5.37
CA LEU A 103 10.74 18.20 -5.63
C LEU A 103 10.06 19.56 -5.47
N GLY A 104 10.73 20.53 -4.83
CA GLY A 104 10.16 21.85 -4.54
C GLY A 104 9.00 21.83 -3.54
N ARG A 105 8.90 20.77 -2.73
CA ARG A 105 7.82 20.58 -1.76
C ARG A 105 8.30 19.84 -0.51
N ARG A 106 7.46 19.81 0.51
CA ARG A 106 7.71 18.97 1.70
C ARG A 106 7.73 17.50 1.32
N ASN A 107 8.59 16.74 1.97
CA ASN A 107 8.75 15.31 1.80
C ASN A 107 9.05 14.65 3.14
N PHE A 108 8.93 13.35 3.23
CA PHE A 108 9.11 12.58 4.46
C PHE A 108 10.30 11.63 4.34
N PHE A 109 11.12 11.63 5.38
CA PHE A 109 12.38 10.90 5.42
C PHE A 109 12.50 10.11 6.73
N GLY A 110 13.38 9.14 6.75
CA GLY A 110 13.78 8.45 7.96
C GLY A 110 13.78 6.94 7.85
N HIS A 111 14.21 6.32 8.96
CA HIS A 111 14.34 4.87 9.06
C HIS A 111 13.00 4.16 8.82
N HIS A 112 11.91 4.68 9.39
CA HIS A 112 10.58 4.09 9.26
C HIS A 112 10.00 4.20 7.85
N VAL A 113 10.30 5.28 7.11
CA VAL A 113 9.96 5.38 5.67
C VAL A 113 10.70 4.28 4.89
N ASN A 114 12.00 4.11 5.18
CA ASN A 114 12.80 3.07 4.54
C ASN A 114 12.27 1.67 4.88
N GLN A 115 11.90 1.41 6.13
CA GLN A 115 11.36 0.11 6.54
C GLN A 115 10.05 -0.22 5.80
N ALA A 116 9.11 0.74 5.72
CA ALA A 116 7.87 0.57 4.95
C ALA A 116 8.18 0.21 3.48
N ALA A 117 9.10 0.96 2.84
CA ALA A 117 9.53 0.71 1.47
C ALA A 117 10.31 -0.60 1.27
N ARG A 118 10.78 -1.28 2.33
CA ARG A 118 11.43 -2.58 2.26
C ARG A 118 10.49 -3.74 2.50
N ILE A 119 9.34 -3.49 3.11
CA ILE A 119 8.28 -4.50 3.27
C ILE A 119 7.56 -4.69 1.93
N GLU A 120 7.26 -3.63 1.18
CA GLU A 120 6.48 -3.71 -0.05
C GLU A 120 6.98 -4.79 -1.04
N PRO A 121 8.27 -4.91 -1.40
CA PRO A 121 8.73 -5.88 -2.38
C PRO A 121 8.58 -7.35 -1.98
N ILE A 122 8.35 -7.64 -0.70
CA ILE A 122 8.13 -9.00 -0.19
C ILE A 122 6.65 -9.33 0.03
N VAL A 123 5.76 -8.39 -0.26
CA VAL A 123 4.31 -8.60 -0.15
C VAL A 123 3.85 -9.54 -1.25
N LEU A 124 2.98 -10.47 -0.92
CA LEU A 124 2.30 -11.31 -1.91
C LEU A 124 1.32 -10.45 -2.73
N PRO A 125 1.23 -10.65 -4.05
CA PRO A 125 0.24 -9.98 -4.88
C PRO A 125 -1.17 -10.12 -4.30
N GLY A 126 -1.97 -9.05 -4.36
CA GLY A 126 -3.33 -9.02 -3.80
C GLY A 126 -3.40 -8.91 -2.27
N SER A 127 -2.27 -8.78 -1.58
CA SER A 127 -2.19 -8.79 -0.13
C SER A 127 -1.77 -7.45 0.48
N VAL A 128 -2.08 -7.29 1.76
CA VAL A 128 -1.62 -6.16 2.60
C VAL A 128 -0.74 -6.72 3.72
N PHE A 129 0.56 -6.44 3.67
CA PHE A 129 1.48 -6.79 4.74
C PHE A 129 1.70 -5.61 5.67
N VAL A 130 1.76 -5.89 6.95
CA VAL A 130 1.99 -4.87 7.98
C VAL A 130 3.14 -5.27 8.89
N SER A 131 3.90 -4.28 9.37
CA SER A 131 4.90 -4.50 10.40
C SER A 131 4.24 -4.85 11.73
N GLU A 132 4.98 -5.48 12.65
CA GLU A 132 4.52 -5.77 14.01
C GLU A 132 3.97 -4.54 14.74
N ILE A 133 4.65 -3.40 14.64
CA ILE A 133 4.18 -2.14 15.25
C ILE A 133 2.82 -1.73 14.66
N MET A 134 2.66 -1.85 13.35
CA MET A 134 1.40 -1.48 12.69
C MET A 134 0.28 -2.44 13.06
N ALA A 135 0.56 -3.76 13.09
CA ALA A 135 -0.39 -4.77 13.54
C ALA A 135 -0.83 -4.52 15.00
N ALA A 136 0.12 -4.23 15.89
CA ALA A 136 -0.17 -3.92 17.28
C ALA A 136 -1.05 -2.68 17.46
N LEU A 137 -0.78 -1.61 16.69
CA LEU A 137 -1.59 -0.38 16.75
C LEU A 137 -3.01 -0.60 16.21
N LEU A 138 -3.14 -1.30 15.11
CA LEU A 138 -4.44 -1.58 14.47
C LEU A 138 -5.27 -2.61 15.22
N SER A 139 -4.66 -3.48 16.04
CA SER A 139 -5.41 -4.45 16.85
C SER A 139 -6.27 -3.82 17.95
N PHE A 140 -6.06 -2.53 18.23
CA PHE A 140 -6.90 -1.78 19.16
C PHE A 140 -8.05 -1.07 18.41
N GLY A 141 -9.26 -1.57 18.57
CA GLY A 141 -10.47 -0.93 18.05
C GLY A 141 -10.84 -1.28 16.61
N HIS A 142 -10.20 -2.30 16.02
CA HIS A 142 -10.49 -2.78 14.66
C HIS A 142 -10.84 -4.27 14.66
N ASP A 143 -11.90 -4.62 15.39
CA ASP A 143 -12.37 -6.01 15.55
C ASP A 143 -12.83 -6.66 14.21
N ASP A 144 -13.04 -5.85 13.17
CA ASP A 144 -13.38 -6.30 11.83
C ASP A 144 -12.18 -6.78 11.00
N PHE A 145 -10.97 -6.75 11.60
CA PHE A 145 -9.73 -7.14 10.93
C PHE A 145 -8.92 -8.11 11.75
N ASP A 146 -8.35 -9.08 11.05
CA ASP A 146 -7.41 -10.07 11.58
C ASP A 146 -5.97 -9.76 11.12
N PHE A 147 -5.02 -10.03 11.99
CA PHE A 147 -3.59 -9.87 11.74
C PHE A 147 -2.91 -11.22 11.92
N GLU A 148 -2.73 -11.96 10.84
CA GLU A 148 -2.09 -13.27 10.88
C GLU A 148 -0.57 -13.13 10.74
N TYR A 149 0.16 -13.76 11.64
CA TYR A 149 1.63 -13.77 11.62
C TYR A 149 2.14 -14.60 10.44
N VAL A 150 2.82 -13.96 9.51
CA VAL A 150 3.41 -14.63 8.34
C VAL A 150 4.77 -15.25 8.67
N GLY A 151 5.57 -14.56 9.48
CA GLY A 151 6.92 -15.01 9.85
C GLY A 151 7.88 -13.85 10.09
N ASN A 152 9.12 -14.21 10.46
CA ASN A 152 10.25 -13.28 10.37
C ASN A 152 10.77 -13.34 8.93
N LEU A 153 10.51 -12.29 8.15
CA LEU A 153 10.89 -12.22 6.76
C LEU A 153 12.10 -11.29 6.56
N GLU A 154 13.04 -11.71 5.71
CA GLU A 154 14.13 -10.87 5.26
C GLU A 154 13.59 -9.74 4.38
N LEU A 155 13.77 -8.50 4.83
CA LEU A 155 13.32 -7.35 4.07
C LEU A 155 14.25 -7.05 2.90
N ALA A 156 13.69 -6.44 1.86
CA ALA A 156 14.42 -6.13 0.63
C ALA A 156 15.70 -5.31 0.91
N LYS A 157 16.73 -5.52 0.08
CA LYS A 157 18.05 -4.88 0.15
C LYS A 157 18.82 -5.16 1.45
N ASN A 158 18.72 -6.37 1.98
CA ASN A 158 19.41 -6.82 3.20
C ASN A 158 19.12 -5.92 4.41
N TYR A 159 17.87 -5.50 4.56
CA TYR A 159 17.44 -4.62 5.67
C TYR A 159 17.28 -5.36 7.01
N GLY A 160 17.50 -6.67 7.01
CA GLY A 160 17.35 -7.56 8.16
C GLY A 160 16.01 -8.28 8.18
N SER A 161 15.87 -9.19 9.15
CA SER A 161 14.68 -10.01 9.33
C SER A 161 13.74 -9.38 10.35
N HIS A 162 12.47 -9.23 9.97
CA HIS A 162 11.46 -8.55 10.77
C HIS A 162 10.17 -9.37 10.82
N PRO A 163 9.44 -9.34 11.96
CA PRO A 163 8.12 -9.96 12.07
C PRO A 163 7.14 -9.21 11.17
N ILE A 164 6.47 -9.96 10.30
CA ILE A 164 5.49 -9.46 9.33
C ILE A 164 4.17 -10.17 9.55
N TYR A 165 3.09 -9.42 9.40
CA TYR A 165 1.72 -9.87 9.51
C TYR A 165 0.98 -9.57 8.21
N ILE A 166 0.04 -10.43 7.84
CA ILE A 166 -0.93 -10.16 6.80
C ILE A 166 -2.19 -9.58 7.43
N LEU A 167 -2.71 -8.52 6.83
CA LEU A 167 -3.95 -7.86 7.23
C LEU A 167 -5.10 -8.40 6.38
N GLN A 168 -6.15 -8.90 7.04
CA GLN A 168 -7.34 -9.44 6.39
C GLN A 168 -8.60 -8.95 7.09
N ARG A 169 -9.75 -8.94 6.40
CA ARG A 169 -11.03 -8.76 7.08
C ARG A 169 -11.40 -10.02 7.83
N THR A 170 -11.93 -9.86 9.05
CA THR A 170 -12.37 -10.98 9.89
C THR A 170 -13.36 -11.87 9.14
N GLY A 171 -13.09 -13.18 9.12
CA GLY A 171 -13.92 -14.17 8.40
C GLY A 171 -13.60 -14.32 6.91
N TYR A 172 -12.67 -13.55 6.36
CA TYR A 172 -12.15 -13.73 5.01
C TYR A 172 -10.84 -14.53 5.09
N LYS A 173 -10.86 -15.79 4.66
CA LYS A 173 -9.65 -16.60 4.53
C LYS A 173 -9.23 -16.57 3.07
N ASP A 174 -8.27 -15.73 2.74
CA ASP A 174 -7.51 -15.90 1.52
C ASP A 174 -6.73 -17.21 1.66
N SER A 175 -6.91 -18.11 0.71
CA SER A 175 -6.11 -19.36 0.66
C SER A 175 -4.69 -18.96 0.25
N ILE A 176 -3.76 -18.97 1.22
CA ILE A 176 -2.31 -18.84 0.98
C ILE A 176 -1.80 -20.08 0.27
#